data_b56c595c15ca3097fcbb3f08b27697e7
#
_entry.id   b56c595c15ca3097fcbb3f08b27697e7
#
_cell.length_a   1.000
_cell.length_b   1.000
_cell.length_c   1.000
_cell.angle_alpha   90.00
_cell.angle_beta   90.00
_cell.angle_gamma   90.00
#
_symmetry.space_group_name_H-M   'P 1'
#
loop_
_entity.id
_entity.type
_entity.pdbx_description
1 polymer ?
#
loop_
_entity_poly.entity_id
_entity_poly.type
_entity_poly.pdbx_seq_one_letter_code
_entity_poly.pdbx_strand_id
1 'polypeptide(L)'
;MIIVIGAGPAGLAAAEAAARNGSDFVLIDSASRLGGQYWRHRSTVTGFHSHRADELFAKVRSAQSITYISEASVWSIEREGELIRVNYLQGGAEGSLTAEKLILATGAYDRSLPFPGWDQPGSMTPGAAQALVKGQGVLPGKKVIVAGTGPFLLPVATGLAEAGAEIVGLYDANSPLRWSLS
;
A
#
# COMPACT_ATOMS: atom_id res chain seq x y z
N MET A 1 -16.96 -14.04 11.94
CA MET A 1 -16.56 -13.24 10.77
C MET A 1 -15.39 -12.35 11.12
N ILE A 2 -14.44 -12.17 10.18
CA ILE A 2 -13.27 -11.30 10.32
C ILE A 2 -13.33 -10.23 9.21
N ILE A 3 -13.13 -8.95 9.57
CA ILE A 3 -12.96 -7.87 8.59
C ILE A 3 -11.48 -7.49 8.55
N VAL A 4 -10.93 -7.29 7.33
CA VAL A 4 -9.60 -6.71 7.11
C VAL A 4 -9.72 -5.47 6.25
N ILE A 5 -9.11 -4.39 6.71
CA ILE A 5 -9.06 -3.12 5.98
C ILE A 5 -7.67 -2.96 5.37
N GLY A 6 -7.62 -2.94 4.04
CA GLY A 6 -6.42 -2.84 3.23
C GLY A 6 -6.04 -4.14 2.52
N ALA A 7 -6.02 -4.12 1.19
CA ALA A 7 -5.66 -5.25 0.33
C ALA A 7 -4.19 -5.17 -0.17
N GLY A 8 -3.31 -4.57 0.62
CA GLY A 8 -1.87 -4.65 0.43
C GLY A 8 -1.30 -6.00 0.87
N PRO A 9 0.04 -6.18 0.84
CA PRO A 9 0.69 -7.45 1.19
C PRO A 9 0.25 -8.04 2.53
N ALA A 10 0.10 -7.21 3.56
CA ALA A 10 -0.30 -7.64 4.90
C ALA A 10 -1.76 -8.14 4.93
N GLY A 11 -2.70 -7.40 4.32
CA GLY A 11 -4.10 -7.79 4.25
C GLY A 11 -4.31 -9.04 3.43
N LEU A 12 -3.58 -9.19 2.31
CA LEU A 12 -3.62 -10.39 1.48
C LEU A 12 -3.08 -11.62 2.21
N ALA A 13 -2.01 -11.49 2.99
CA ALA A 13 -1.49 -12.57 3.81
C ALA A 13 -2.49 -12.98 4.92
N ALA A 14 -3.16 -12.00 5.53
CA ALA A 14 -4.23 -12.27 6.50
C ALA A 14 -5.43 -12.98 5.85
N ALA A 15 -5.83 -12.56 4.63
CA ALA A 15 -6.89 -13.19 3.86
C ALA A 15 -6.56 -14.64 3.50
N GLU A 16 -5.34 -14.91 3.03
CA GLU A 16 -4.88 -16.28 2.75
C GLU A 16 -4.90 -17.17 4.00
N ALA A 17 -4.45 -16.64 5.13
CA ALA A 17 -4.46 -17.37 6.40
C ALA A 17 -5.89 -17.69 6.87
N ALA A 18 -6.82 -16.75 6.75
CA ALA A 18 -8.22 -16.95 7.09
C ALA A 18 -8.89 -17.99 6.18
N ALA A 19 -8.63 -17.93 4.87
CA ALA A 19 -9.16 -18.90 3.91
C ALA A 19 -8.69 -20.33 4.22
N ARG A 20 -7.42 -20.51 4.58
CA ARG A 20 -6.88 -21.82 4.99
C ARG A 20 -7.56 -22.39 6.23
N ASN A 21 -8.05 -21.54 7.11
CA ASN A 21 -8.75 -21.94 8.34
C ASN A 21 -10.27 -22.00 8.19
N GLY A 22 -10.80 -21.80 6.97
CA GLY A 22 -12.25 -21.85 6.70
C GLY A 22 -13.05 -20.75 7.40
N SER A 23 -12.42 -19.62 7.74
CA SER A 23 -13.08 -18.49 8.39
C SER A 23 -13.76 -17.59 7.36
N ASP A 24 -14.99 -17.17 7.63
CA ASP A 24 -15.63 -16.09 6.86
C ASP A 24 -14.86 -14.78 7.01
N PHE A 25 -14.55 -14.17 5.87
CA PHE A 25 -13.62 -13.08 5.80
C PHE A 25 -14.07 -12.01 4.81
N VAL A 26 -14.03 -10.74 5.24
CA VAL A 26 -14.28 -9.61 4.36
C VAL A 26 -13.01 -8.77 4.24
N LEU A 27 -12.56 -8.56 3.01
CA LEU A 27 -11.43 -7.72 2.67
C LEU A 27 -11.95 -6.43 2.03
N ILE A 28 -11.67 -5.28 2.64
CA ILE A 28 -12.10 -3.96 2.17
C ILE A 28 -10.86 -3.19 1.74
N ASP A 29 -10.90 -2.57 0.56
CA ASP A 29 -9.82 -1.68 0.09
C ASP A 29 -10.38 -0.50 -0.71
N SER A 30 -9.77 0.65 -0.56
CA SER A 30 -10.11 1.86 -1.33
C SER A 30 -9.65 1.82 -2.79
N ALA A 31 -8.70 0.95 -3.11
CA ALA A 31 -8.24 0.74 -4.48
C ALA A 31 -9.15 -0.22 -5.23
N SER A 32 -9.17 -0.11 -6.57
CA SER A 32 -9.92 -1.02 -7.45
C SER A 32 -9.26 -2.40 -7.60
N ARG A 33 -7.98 -2.53 -7.20
CA ARG A 33 -7.19 -3.76 -7.39
C ARG A 33 -6.43 -4.14 -6.13
N LEU A 34 -6.26 -5.46 -5.93
CA LEU A 34 -5.42 -6.02 -4.88
C LEU A 34 -3.95 -5.61 -5.03
N GLY A 35 -3.20 -5.54 -3.93
CA GLY A 35 -1.75 -5.31 -3.94
C GLY A 35 -1.29 -4.05 -3.22
N GLY A 36 -2.19 -3.09 -3.01
CA GLY A 36 -1.90 -1.83 -2.33
C GLY A 36 -0.81 -1.01 -3.02
N GLN A 37 -0.03 -0.27 -2.25
CA GLN A 37 1.05 0.56 -2.79
C GLN A 37 2.29 -0.25 -3.20
N TYR A 38 2.52 -1.39 -2.57
CA TYR A 38 3.72 -2.19 -2.82
C TYR A 38 3.65 -2.93 -4.16
N TRP A 39 2.52 -3.59 -4.45
CA TRP A 39 2.24 -4.28 -5.69
C TRP A 39 1.27 -3.49 -6.58
N ARG A 40 1.61 -2.24 -6.86
CA ARG A 40 0.80 -1.42 -7.78
C ARG A 40 0.81 -2.00 -9.19
N HIS A 41 -0.39 -2.05 -9.78
CA HIS A 41 -0.55 -2.49 -11.15
C HIS A 41 -0.30 -1.32 -12.11
N ARG A 42 0.50 -1.53 -13.14
CA ARG A 42 0.53 -0.64 -14.31
C ARG A 42 -0.73 -0.88 -15.14
N SER A 43 -1.32 0.18 -15.66
CA SER A 43 -2.50 0.09 -16.52
C SER A 43 -2.25 -0.64 -17.86
N THR A 44 -0.98 -0.74 -18.27
CA THR A 44 -0.58 -1.21 -19.61
C THR A 44 0.29 -2.46 -19.65
N VAL A 45 0.72 -3.00 -18.51
CA VAL A 45 1.65 -4.14 -18.46
C VAL A 45 1.09 -5.25 -17.59
N THR A 46 0.82 -6.41 -18.18
CA THR A 46 0.56 -7.66 -17.48
C THR A 46 1.88 -8.31 -17.06
N GLY A 47 1.95 -8.91 -15.87
CA GLY A 47 3.13 -9.67 -15.42
C GLY A 47 4.23 -8.86 -14.72
N PHE A 48 3.89 -7.69 -14.20
CA PHE A 48 4.85 -6.83 -13.48
C PHE A 48 5.09 -7.23 -12.02
N HIS A 49 4.31 -8.17 -11.50
CA HIS A 49 4.40 -8.59 -10.10
C HIS A 49 5.33 -9.78 -9.92
N SER A 50 5.83 -9.95 -8.69
CA SER A 50 6.50 -11.18 -8.32
C SER A 50 5.51 -12.35 -8.41
N HIS A 51 5.99 -13.53 -8.76
CA HIS A 51 5.22 -14.78 -8.79
C HIS A 51 4.38 -14.99 -7.50
N ARG A 52 4.93 -14.61 -6.34
CA ARG A 52 4.23 -14.66 -5.05
C ARG A 52 3.03 -13.73 -4.98
N ALA A 53 3.08 -12.55 -5.59
CA ALA A 53 1.94 -11.63 -5.62
C ALA A 53 0.80 -12.19 -6.46
N ASP A 54 1.12 -12.72 -7.64
CA ASP A 54 0.13 -13.30 -8.55
C ASP A 54 -0.54 -14.52 -7.93
N GLU A 55 0.21 -15.39 -7.24
CA GLU A 55 -0.33 -16.51 -6.47
C GLU A 55 -1.29 -16.04 -5.37
N LEU A 56 -0.93 -15.03 -4.58
CA LEU A 56 -1.79 -14.48 -3.52
C LEU A 56 -3.06 -13.88 -4.11
N PHE A 57 -2.96 -13.12 -5.19
CA PHE A 57 -4.13 -12.56 -5.87
C PHE A 57 -5.08 -13.65 -6.37
N ALA A 58 -4.53 -14.71 -6.98
CA ALA A 58 -5.32 -15.83 -7.44
C ALA A 58 -6.03 -16.55 -6.29
N LYS A 59 -5.33 -16.85 -5.21
CA LYS A 59 -5.88 -17.50 -4.01
C LYS A 59 -7.01 -16.68 -3.38
N VAL A 60 -6.81 -15.38 -3.20
CA VAL A 60 -7.83 -14.50 -2.61
C VAL A 60 -9.06 -14.41 -3.51
N ARG A 61 -8.88 -14.32 -4.83
CA ARG A 61 -10.00 -14.26 -5.79
C ARG A 61 -10.78 -15.57 -5.92
N SER A 62 -10.13 -16.71 -5.73
CA SER A 62 -10.76 -18.02 -5.87
C SER A 62 -11.39 -18.55 -4.58
N ALA A 63 -11.06 -17.96 -3.43
CA ALA A 63 -11.54 -18.42 -2.14
C ALA A 63 -13.00 -18.00 -1.91
N GLN A 64 -13.91 -18.96 -1.81
CA GLN A 64 -15.35 -18.71 -1.59
C GLN A 64 -15.65 -18.10 -0.21
N SER A 65 -14.76 -18.30 0.77
CA SER A 65 -14.86 -17.74 2.12
C SER A 65 -14.44 -16.27 2.20
N ILE A 66 -13.93 -15.66 1.12
CA ILE A 66 -13.47 -14.28 1.07
C ILE A 66 -14.42 -13.43 0.24
N THR A 67 -15.01 -12.42 0.87
CA THR A 67 -15.71 -11.33 0.18
C THR A 67 -14.75 -10.16 0.00
N TYR A 68 -14.45 -9.78 -1.24
CA TYR A 68 -13.63 -8.60 -1.54
C TYR A 68 -14.50 -7.40 -1.94
N ILE A 69 -14.38 -6.31 -1.17
CA ILE A 69 -15.08 -5.04 -1.41
C ILE A 69 -13.99 -4.02 -1.82
N SER A 70 -13.89 -3.80 -3.13
CA SER A 70 -12.96 -2.81 -3.73
C SER A 70 -13.61 -1.45 -3.84
N GLU A 71 -12.79 -0.41 -4.06
CA GLU A 71 -13.23 0.98 -4.22
C GLU A 71 -14.10 1.47 -3.05
N ALA A 72 -13.81 0.94 -1.86
CA ALA A 72 -14.55 1.19 -0.65
C ALA A 72 -13.68 1.91 0.39
N SER A 73 -14.04 3.14 0.70
CA SER A 73 -13.35 3.97 1.69
C SER A 73 -14.00 3.82 3.05
N VAL A 74 -13.30 3.22 4.00
CA VAL A 74 -13.74 3.15 5.40
C VAL A 74 -13.59 4.51 6.04
N TRP A 75 -14.68 5.02 6.64
CA TRP A 75 -14.71 6.33 7.26
C TRP A 75 -15.00 6.29 8.78
N SER A 76 -15.58 5.20 9.30
CA SER A 76 -15.79 5.01 10.73
C SER A 76 -15.59 3.55 11.13
N ILE A 77 -15.06 3.37 12.34
CA ILE A 77 -14.94 2.09 13.03
C ILE A 77 -15.45 2.30 14.44
N GLU A 78 -16.47 1.58 14.83
CA GLU A 78 -17.15 1.74 16.10
C GLU A 78 -17.23 0.40 16.84
N ARG A 79 -17.14 0.44 18.16
CA ARG A 79 -17.32 -0.75 18.98
C ARG A 79 -18.77 -0.80 19.49
N GLU A 80 -19.42 -1.92 19.23
CA GLU A 80 -20.80 -2.20 19.64
C GLU A 80 -20.83 -3.46 20.52
N GLY A 81 -20.62 -3.29 21.81
CA GLY A 81 -20.46 -4.39 22.75
C GLY A 81 -19.23 -5.24 22.38
N GLU A 82 -19.44 -6.51 22.06
CA GLU A 82 -18.40 -7.45 21.64
C GLU A 82 -18.10 -7.37 20.13
N LEU A 83 -18.90 -6.64 19.38
CA LEU A 83 -18.78 -6.54 17.93
C LEU A 83 -18.12 -5.20 17.54
N ILE A 84 -17.58 -5.19 16.32
CA ILE A 84 -16.96 -4.04 15.69
C ILE A 84 -17.76 -3.74 14.42
N ARG A 85 -18.30 -2.53 14.35
CA ARG A 85 -18.95 -2.01 13.14
C ARG A 85 -17.95 -1.22 12.32
N VAL A 86 -17.91 -1.50 11.03
CA VAL A 86 -17.08 -0.79 10.04
C VAL A 86 -18.01 -0.16 9.02
N ASN A 87 -18.00 1.17 8.93
CA ASN A 87 -18.78 1.94 7.98
C ASN A 87 -17.91 2.38 6.82
N TYR A 88 -18.38 2.21 5.60
CA TYR A 88 -17.62 2.54 4.40
C TYR A 88 -18.49 3.19 3.33
N LEU A 89 -17.87 3.87 2.39
CA LEU A 89 -18.49 4.45 1.21
C LEU A 89 -17.96 3.74 -0.03
N GLN A 90 -18.85 3.24 -0.89
CA GLN A 90 -18.52 2.59 -2.15
C GLN A 90 -19.40 3.14 -3.26
N GLY A 91 -18.79 3.74 -4.29
CA GLY A 91 -19.54 4.30 -5.43
C GLY A 91 -20.56 5.38 -5.03
N GLY A 92 -20.34 6.09 -3.93
CA GLY A 92 -21.27 7.09 -3.39
C GLY A 92 -22.38 6.52 -2.49
N ALA A 93 -22.47 5.21 -2.35
CA ALA A 93 -23.40 4.55 -1.43
C ALA A 93 -22.73 4.18 -0.10
N GLU A 94 -23.44 4.37 1.00
CA GLU A 94 -22.99 3.94 2.33
C GLU A 94 -23.21 2.44 2.51
N GLY A 95 -22.22 1.79 3.10
CA GLY A 95 -22.27 0.40 3.53
C GLY A 95 -21.81 0.24 4.96
N SER A 96 -22.27 -0.79 5.63
CA SER A 96 -21.86 -1.14 6.99
C SER A 96 -21.70 -2.64 7.15
N LEU A 97 -20.68 -3.06 7.89
CA LEU A 97 -20.38 -4.45 8.22
C LEU A 97 -20.10 -4.54 9.72
N THR A 98 -20.48 -5.68 10.31
CA THR A 98 -20.22 -5.94 11.72
C THR A 98 -19.47 -7.26 11.86
N ALA A 99 -18.41 -7.29 12.65
CA ALA A 99 -17.59 -8.48 12.87
C ALA A 99 -17.09 -8.58 14.31
N GLU A 100 -16.69 -9.78 14.71
CA GLU A 100 -16.05 -10.04 16.01
C GLU A 100 -14.58 -9.62 16.02
N LYS A 101 -13.93 -9.62 14.86
CA LYS A 101 -12.49 -9.34 14.73
C LYS A 101 -12.23 -8.39 13.57
N LEU A 102 -11.33 -7.44 13.80
CA LEU A 102 -10.87 -6.48 12.81
C LEU A 102 -9.35 -6.51 12.72
N ILE A 103 -8.85 -6.56 11.49
CA ILE A 103 -7.42 -6.43 11.19
C ILE A 103 -7.22 -5.14 10.37
N LEU A 104 -6.39 -4.23 10.89
CA LEU A 104 -6.00 -3.02 10.19
C LEU A 104 -4.71 -3.28 9.43
N ALA A 105 -4.80 -3.30 8.10
CA ALA A 105 -3.68 -3.52 7.17
C ALA A 105 -3.56 -2.36 6.17
N THR A 106 -3.84 -1.14 6.64
CA THR A 106 -3.99 0.08 5.84
C THR A 106 -2.68 0.61 5.24
N GLY A 107 -1.54 0.02 5.63
CA GLY A 107 -0.23 0.49 5.19
C GLY A 107 0.21 1.77 5.89
N ALA A 108 1.04 2.55 5.19
CA ALA A 108 1.58 3.79 5.71
C ALA A 108 1.52 4.90 4.66
N TYR A 109 1.49 6.13 5.13
CA TYR A 109 1.64 7.34 4.31
C TYR A 109 2.95 8.03 4.63
N ASP A 110 3.53 8.67 3.62
CA ASP A 110 4.69 9.51 3.82
C ASP A 110 4.34 10.72 4.70
N ARG A 111 5.22 11.02 5.62
CA ARG A 111 5.16 12.25 6.37
C ARG A 111 5.92 13.34 5.62
N SER A 112 5.21 14.31 5.06
CA SER A 112 5.81 15.49 4.49
C SER A 112 6.31 16.42 5.61
N LEU A 113 7.62 16.67 5.62
CA LEU A 113 8.22 17.65 6.52
C LEU A 113 8.59 18.88 5.70
N PRO A 114 8.24 20.10 6.15
CA PRO A 114 8.62 21.31 5.46
C PRO A 114 10.15 21.51 5.57
N PHE A 115 10.79 21.77 4.45
CA PHE A 115 12.19 22.20 4.33
C PHE A 115 12.27 23.31 3.26
N PRO A 116 13.28 24.15 3.22
CA PRO A 116 13.37 25.19 2.21
C PRO A 116 13.27 24.61 0.78
N GLY A 117 12.20 24.98 0.06
CA GLY A 117 11.90 24.48 -1.29
C GLY A 117 11.02 23.22 -1.37
N TRP A 118 10.45 22.75 -0.25
CA TRP A 118 9.56 21.58 -0.25
C TRP A 118 8.28 21.77 -1.09
N ASP A 119 7.88 23.01 -1.28
CA ASP A 119 6.69 23.46 -2.02
C ASP A 119 7.00 23.83 -3.49
N GLN A 120 8.25 23.71 -3.92
CA GLN A 120 8.64 23.99 -5.30
C GLN A 120 8.25 22.87 -6.27
N PRO A 121 7.95 23.19 -7.53
CA PRO A 121 7.74 22.19 -8.58
C PRO A 121 8.91 21.20 -8.65
N GLY A 122 8.59 19.90 -8.67
CA GLY A 122 9.57 18.82 -8.67
C GLY A 122 9.94 18.29 -7.28
N SER A 123 9.52 18.96 -6.21
CA SER A 123 9.59 18.41 -4.85
C SER A 123 8.37 17.55 -4.57
N MET A 124 8.59 16.30 -4.13
CA MET A 124 7.52 15.36 -3.85
C MET A 124 7.94 14.31 -2.83
N THR A 125 6.97 13.63 -2.22
CA THR A 125 7.26 12.53 -1.31
C THR A 125 7.74 11.28 -2.06
N PRO A 126 8.53 10.40 -1.41
CA PRO A 126 9.02 9.16 -2.03
C PRO A 126 7.87 8.27 -2.52
N GLY A 127 6.78 8.18 -1.75
CA GLY A 127 5.60 7.40 -2.14
C GLY A 127 4.89 7.95 -3.37
N ALA A 128 4.85 9.29 -3.53
CA ALA A 128 4.32 9.91 -4.73
C ALA A 128 5.20 9.57 -5.95
N ALA A 129 6.53 9.66 -5.83
CA ALA A 129 7.46 9.26 -6.89
C ALA A 129 7.31 7.78 -7.27
N GLN A 130 7.21 6.89 -6.28
CA GLN A 130 6.97 5.47 -6.53
C GLN A 130 5.60 5.21 -7.16
N ALA A 131 4.57 5.96 -6.77
CA ALA A 131 3.24 5.84 -7.36
C ALA A 131 3.22 6.19 -8.85
N LEU A 132 3.93 7.24 -9.23
CA LEU A 132 4.12 7.63 -10.64
C LEU A 132 4.82 6.54 -11.43
N VAL A 133 5.96 6.06 -10.94
CA VAL A 133 6.75 5.02 -11.62
C VAL A 133 6.01 3.70 -11.68
N LYS A 134 5.57 3.16 -10.53
CA LYS A 134 4.96 1.83 -10.44
C LYS A 134 3.56 1.80 -11.05
N GLY A 135 2.75 2.82 -10.79
CA GLY A 135 1.35 2.85 -11.22
C GLY A 135 1.16 3.35 -12.66
N GLN A 136 1.96 4.32 -13.08
CA GLN A 136 1.73 5.01 -14.34
C GLN A 136 2.91 4.88 -15.34
N GLY A 137 4.07 4.38 -14.89
CA GLY A 137 5.26 4.28 -15.73
C GLY A 137 5.87 5.64 -16.06
N VAL A 138 5.59 6.65 -15.25
CA VAL A 138 6.06 8.03 -15.45
C VAL A 138 7.21 8.31 -14.50
N LEU A 139 8.35 8.78 -15.04
CA LEU A 139 9.45 9.28 -14.24
C LEU A 139 9.13 10.66 -13.67
N PRO A 140 9.33 10.91 -12.37
CA PRO A 140 9.15 12.23 -11.77
C PRO A 140 10.19 13.26 -12.27
N GLY A 141 11.33 12.79 -12.76
CA GLY A 141 12.39 13.60 -13.32
C GLY A 141 13.53 12.75 -13.87
N LYS A 142 14.33 13.29 -14.79
CA LYS A 142 15.53 12.60 -15.34
C LYS A 142 16.67 12.56 -14.33
N LYS A 143 16.84 13.63 -13.54
CA LYS A 143 17.84 13.75 -12.48
C LYS A 143 17.11 13.92 -11.17
N VAL A 144 17.43 13.08 -10.19
CA VAL A 144 16.70 13.00 -8.92
C VAL A 144 17.67 13.01 -7.74
N ILE A 145 17.32 13.79 -6.73
CA ILE A 145 17.91 13.74 -5.40
C ILE A 145 16.90 13.05 -4.50
N VAL A 146 17.36 12.05 -3.73
CA VAL A 146 16.56 11.39 -2.71
C VAL A 146 17.11 11.79 -1.34
N ALA A 147 16.27 12.37 -0.49
CA ALA A 147 16.68 12.83 0.84
C ALA A 147 15.63 12.49 1.89
N GLY A 148 16.08 12.17 3.10
CA GLY A 148 15.17 11.84 4.21
C GLY A 148 15.87 11.16 5.37
N THR A 149 15.20 10.14 5.93
CA THR A 149 15.69 9.41 7.09
C THR A 149 15.33 7.93 6.97
N GLY A 150 16.32 7.07 7.13
CA GLY A 150 16.14 5.64 7.27
C GLY A 150 16.31 4.82 5.98
N PRO A 151 16.27 3.47 6.13
CA PRO A 151 16.65 2.54 5.06
C PRO A 151 15.72 2.55 3.85
N PHE A 152 14.51 3.12 3.99
CA PHE A 152 13.55 3.21 2.88
C PHE A 152 14.03 4.10 1.72
N LEU A 153 15.00 4.99 1.95
CA LEU A 153 15.62 5.80 0.90
C LEU A 153 16.26 4.93 -0.19
N LEU A 154 16.88 3.80 0.19
CA LEU A 154 17.54 2.91 -0.77
C LEU A 154 16.58 2.29 -1.79
N PRO A 155 15.48 1.59 -1.41
CA PRO A 155 14.56 1.05 -2.39
C PRO A 155 13.85 2.12 -3.22
N VAL A 156 13.71 3.35 -2.72
CA VAL A 156 13.20 4.47 -3.53
C VAL A 156 14.21 4.86 -4.61
N ALA A 157 15.47 5.09 -4.21
CA ALA A 157 16.54 5.46 -5.16
C ALA A 157 16.76 4.35 -6.21
N THR A 158 16.83 3.09 -5.78
CA THR A 158 16.98 1.94 -6.69
C THR A 158 15.83 1.84 -7.67
N GLY A 159 14.58 1.93 -7.19
CA GLY A 159 13.42 1.85 -8.07
C GLY A 159 13.32 2.99 -9.09
N LEU A 160 13.78 4.19 -8.73
CA LEU A 160 13.86 5.32 -9.65
C LEU A 160 14.98 5.12 -10.69
N ALA A 161 16.15 4.61 -10.26
CA ALA A 161 17.27 4.31 -11.15
C ALA A 161 16.92 3.20 -12.16
N GLU A 162 16.27 2.12 -11.71
CA GLU A 162 15.76 1.04 -12.56
C GLU A 162 14.73 1.54 -13.57
N ALA A 163 13.96 2.58 -13.20
CA ALA A 163 13.01 3.22 -14.10
C ALA A 163 13.67 4.20 -15.09
N GLY A 164 14.99 4.45 -14.98
CA GLY A 164 15.77 5.26 -15.90
C GLY A 164 16.11 6.66 -15.39
N ALA A 165 15.92 6.96 -14.11
CA ALA A 165 16.37 8.22 -13.51
C ALA A 165 17.88 8.16 -13.16
N GLU A 166 18.58 9.27 -13.33
CA GLU A 166 19.92 9.49 -12.79
C GLU A 166 19.79 9.94 -11.33
N ILE A 167 20.27 9.15 -10.38
CA ILE A 167 20.30 9.52 -8.97
C ILE A 167 21.54 10.37 -8.72
N VAL A 168 21.38 11.67 -8.68
CA VAL A 168 22.50 12.62 -8.50
C VAL A 168 22.88 12.84 -7.03
N GLY A 169 22.05 12.38 -6.09
CA GLY A 169 22.34 12.43 -4.66
C GLY A 169 21.40 11.59 -3.85
N LEU A 170 21.95 10.97 -2.79
CA LEU A 170 21.20 10.25 -1.76
C LEU A 170 21.66 10.77 -0.40
N TYR A 171 20.78 11.42 0.34
CA TYR A 171 21.09 12.07 1.60
C TYR A 171 20.25 11.51 2.74
N ASP A 172 20.90 10.96 3.76
CA ASP A 172 20.26 10.49 4.99
C ASP A 172 20.63 11.40 6.15
N ALA A 173 19.63 11.80 6.94
CA ALA A 173 19.84 12.58 8.15
C ALA A 173 20.48 11.76 9.30
N ASN A 174 20.50 10.44 9.21
CA ASN A 174 21.18 9.58 10.17
C ASN A 174 22.65 9.39 9.80
N SER A 175 23.50 9.16 10.82
CA SER A 175 24.88 8.78 10.57
C SER A 175 24.97 7.33 10.05
N PRO A 176 25.97 7.00 9.18
CA PRO A 176 26.16 5.62 8.69
C PRO A 176 26.33 4.57 9.79
N LEU A 177 26.85 4.93 10.95
CA LEU A 177 27.01 4.05 12.12
C LEU A 177 25.66 3.57 12.69
N ARG A 178 24.56 4.31 12.55
CA ARG A 178 23.24 3.88 13.00
C ARG A 178 22.60 2.85 12.09
N TRP A 179 23.02 2.76 10.84
CA TRP A 179 22.55 1.76 9.88
C TRP A 179 23.10 0.35 10.17
N SER A 180 24.26 0.27 10.83
CA SER A 180 24.88 -1.02 11.16
C SER A 180 24.37 -1.62 12.48
N LEU A 181 23.52 -0.91 13.22
CA LEU A 181 22.99 -1.30 14.54
C LEU A 181 21.48 -1.58 14.52
N SER A 182 20.82 -1.49 13.37
CA SER A 182 19.40 -1.80 13.17
C SER A 182 19.24 -3.05 12.29
#